data_8267e66909a2ae6281b0c243472f8a01
#
_entry.id   8267e66909a2ae6281b0c243472f8a01
#
_cell.length_a   1.000
_cell.length_b   1.000
_cell.length_c   1.000
_cell.angle_alpha   90.00
_cell.angle_beta   90.00
_cell.angle_gamma   90.00
#
_symmetry.space_group_name_H-M   'P 1'
#
loop_
_entity.id
_entity.type
_entity.pdbx_description
1 polymer ?
#
loop_
_entity_poly.entity_id
_entity_poly.type
_entity_poly.pdbx_seq_one_letter_code
_entity_poly.pdbx_strand_id
1 'polypeptide(L)'
;VCELVDRYLKTKTGVRQSTKQGYVTVQRLLAKETFGKKTIRSVKTSDAKLFLIKLQQEDGKSYSSIHTIRGVLRPAFQMAVDDDILVKNPFGFQLAGVLVNDAVTREAISKDQMRKFLKFVHDDVVYCKYYEVVYILFHTGMRISEFCGLTLKDIDLENRTVNIDRQLQRTSDMQYIIETTKTDAGTRVLPITEDVAQMFQAIIEDRNAPKVEKSIDGYSGFLFYDDNGMPLVAMHWQHRFNHMVGRYNDIYRVQMPNITPHVCRHTYCSNMAKSGMNPKTLQYLMGHSDISVTMNVYTHIGFDDAEE
;
A
#
# COMPACT_ATOMS: atom_id res chain seq x y z
N VAL A 1 27.51 14.28 2.62
CA VAL A 1 26.59 13.15 2.43
C VAL A 1 25.44 13.56 1.53
N CYS A 2 24.82 14.73 1.72
CA CYS A 2 23.75 15.22 0.86
C CYS A 2 24.11 15.19 -0.62
N GLU A 3 25.28 15.73 -1.00
CA GLU A 3 25.75 15.76 -2.40
C GLU A 3 25.88 14.35 -3.02
N LEU A 4 26.34 13.35 -2.22
CA LEU A 4 26.41 11.98 -2.67
C LEU A 4 25.02 11.39 -2.97
N VAL A 5 24.07 11.64 -2.05
CA VAL A 5 22.68 11.16 -2.23
C VAL A 5 22.04 11.86 -3.43
N ASP A 6 22.23 13.16 -3.61
CA ASP A 6 21.72 13.90 -4.76
C ASP A 6 22.30 13.37 -6.08
N ARG A 7 23.61 13.08 -6.11
CA ARG A 7 24.27 12.46 -7.27
C ARG A 7 23.69 11.08 -7.57
N TYR A 8 23.53 10.23 -6.54
CA TYR A 8 22.92 8.90 -6.67
C TYR A 8 21.48 8.98 -7.21
N LEU A 9 20.66 9.90 -6.68
CA LEU A 9 19.27 10.02 -7.11
C LEU A 9 19.14 10.51 -8.56
N LYS A 10 20.08 11.31 -9.04
CA LYS A 10 20.16 11.72 -10.47
C LYS A 10 20.41 10.55 -11.42
N THR A 11 21.03 9.44 -10.96
CA THR A 11 21.21 8.23 -11.75
C THR A 11 19.93 7.38 -11.85
N LYS A 12 18.89 7.71 -11.08
CA LYS A 12 17.64 6.95 -11.06
C LYS A 12 16.65 7.50 -12.08
N THR A 13 16.58 6.86 -13.24
CA THR A 13 15.61 7.15 -14.30
C THR A 13 14.43 6.18 -14.21
N GLY A 14 13.24 6.58 -14.70
CA GLY A 14 12.05 5.71 -14.77
C GLY A 14 11.43 5.34 -13.42
N VAL A 15 11.78 6.03 -12.33
CA VAL A 15 11.22 5.76 -10.99
C VAL A 15 9.80 6.29 -10.87
N ARG A 16 8.93 5.51 -10.22
CA ARG A 16 7.54 5.90 -9.94
C ARG A 16 7.46 7.13 -9.04
N GLN A 17 6.36 7.85 -9.18
CA GLN A 17 6.12 9.08 -8.43
C GLN A 17 6.17 8.88 -6.90
N SER A 18 5.59 7.78 -6.40
CA SER A 18 5.64 7.42 -4.98
C SER A 18 7.09 7.20 -4.48
N THR A 19 7.94 6.58 -5.29
CA THR A 19 9.37 6.38 -4.97
C THR A 19 10.12 7.72 -4.98
N LYS A 20 9.84 8.60 -5.97
CA LYS A 20 10.43 9.95 -6.01
C LYS A 20 10.09 10.74 -4.75
N GLN A 21 8.85 10.67 -4.29
CA GLN A 21 8.41 11.32 -3.05
C GLN A 21 9.18 10.80 -1.83
N GLY A 22 9.43 9.48 -1.76
CA GLY A 22 10.29 8.87 -0.74
C GLY A 22 11.71 9.45 -0.78
N TYR A 23 12.28 9.62 -1.96
CA TYR A 23 13.60 10.23 -2.14
C TYR A 23 13.66 11.68 -1.65
N VAL A 24 12.67 12.50 -2.01
CA VAL A 24 12.55 13.89 -1.53
C VAL A 24 12.46 13.94 0.00
N THR A 25 11.74 13.00 0.60
CA THR A 25 11.63 12.91 2.07
C THR A 25 13.00 12.63 2.71
N VAL A 26 13.79 11.72 2.14
CA VAL A 26 15.16 11.43 2.61
C VAL A 26 16.09 12.62 2.42
N GLN A 27 16.05 13.29 1.27
CA GLN A 27 16.84 14.50 1.02
C GLN A 27 16.53 15.61 2.04
N ARG A 28 15.24 15.87 2.30
CA ARG A 28 14.81 16.88 3.29
C ARG A 28 15.27 16.53 4.71
N LEU A 29 15.23 15.24 5.07
CA LEU A 29 15.74 14.76 6.34
C LEU A 29 17.25 15.04 6.45
N LEU A 30 18.03 14.58 5.48
CA LEU A 30 19.48 14.74 5.49
C LEU A 30 19.93 16.21 5.52
N ALA A 31 19.21 17.11 4.83
CA ALA A 31 19.51 18.54 4.83
C ALA A 31 19.40 19.17 6.22
N LYS A 32 18.51 18.63 7.09
CA LYS A 32 18.32 19.09 8.48
C LYS A 32 19.33 18.47 9.44
N GLU A 33 19.86 17.29 9.13
CA GLU A 33 20.72 16.52 10.00
C GLU A 33 22.19 16.88 9.87
N THR A 34 22.91 16.89 11.00
CA THR A 34 24.37 17.07 11.02
C THR A 34 25.10 15.98 10.23
N PHE A 35 24.53 14.77 10.23
CA PHE A 35 25.03 13.64 9.42
C PHE A 35 25.05 13.97 7.93
N GLY A 36 24.03 14.65 7.42
CA GLY A 36 23.96 15.07 6.00
C GLY A 36 25.09 15.98 5.56
N LYS A 37 25.62 16.78 6.49
CA LYS A 37 26.72 17.74 6.25
C LYS A 37 28.11 17.10 6.32
N LYS A 38 28.25 15.87 6.83
CA LYS A 38 29.55 15.18 6.92
C LYS A 38 30.16 14.93 5.54
N THR A 39 31.49 15.06 5.46
CA THR A 39 32.27 14.60 4.30
C THR A 39 32.19 13.08 4.20
N ILE A 40 31.90 12.53 3.03
CA ILE A 40 31.69 11.09 2.86
C ILE A 40 32.88 10.24 3.29
N ARG A 41 34.10 10.73 3.07
CA ARG A 41 35.35 10.04 3.48
C ARG A 41 35.52 9.96 5.01
N SER A 42 34.89 10.86 5.78
CA SER A 42 34.94 10.86 7.24
C SER A 42 33.86 9.97 7.88
N VAL A 43 32.88 9.48 7.11
CA VAL A 43 31.78 8.67 7.64
C VAL A 43 32.26 7.24 7.90
N LYS A 44 32.28 6.86 9.17
CA LYS A 44 32.55 5.49 9.63
C LYS A 44 31.26 4.68 9.81
N THR A 45 31.38 3.36 9.87
CA THR A 45 30.23 2.48 10.18
C THR A 45 29.57 2.83 11.50
N SER A 46 30.34 3.26 12.51
CA SER A 46 29.81 3.76 13.80
C SER A 46 28.95 5.00 13.63
N ASP A 47 29.36 5.96 12.80
CA ASP A 47 28.56 7.16 12.52
C ASP A 47 27.22 6.81 11.85
N ALA A 48 27.25 5.88 10.89
CA ALA A 48 26.05 5.41 10.21
C ALA A 48 25.08 4.71 11.17
N LYS A 49 25.60 3.87 12.07
CA LYS A 49 24.78 3.21 13.11
C LYS A 49 24.18 4.21 14.07
N LEU A 50 24.99 5.12 14.63
CA LEU A 50 24.55 6.15 15.58
C LEU A 50 23.49 7.07 14.95
N PHE A 51 23.66 7.44 13.69
CA PHE A 51 22.65 8.22 12.97
C PHE A 51 21.28 7.48 12.90
N LEU A 52 21.26 6.18 12.57
CA LEU A 52 20.02 5.42 12.51
C LEU A 52 19.40 5.20 13.89
N ILE A 53 20.24 4.99 14.94
CA ILE A 53 19.79 4.87 16.33
C ILE A 53 19.15 6.19 16.79
N LYS A 54 19.78 7.32 16.50
CA LYS A 54 19.22 8.66 16.78
C LYS A 54 17.83 8.81 16.15
N LEU A 55 17.68 8.45 14.86
CA LEU A 55 16.39 8.54 14.17
C LEU A 55 15.29 7.71 14.86
N GLN A 56 15.63 6.55 15.46
CA GLN A 56 14.67 5.75 16.19
C GLN A 56 14.39 6.28 17.58
N GLN A 57 15.43 6.56 18.35
CA GLN A 57 15.31 6.84 19.80
C GLN A 57 14.96 8.30 20.09
N GLU A 58 15.52 9.24 19.34
CA GLU A 58 15.31 10.67 19.57
C GLU A 58 14.21 11.24 18.68
N ASP A 59 14.19 10.85 17.39
CA ASP A 59 13.23 11.38 16.41
C ASP A 59 11.97 10.51 16.30
N GLY A 60 11.85 9.40 17.03
CA GLY A 60 10.68 8.53 17.08
C GLY A 60 10.31 7.87 15.75
N LYS A 61 11.28 7.69 14.84
CA LYS A 61 11.01 7.05 13.55
C LYS A 61 10.88 5.55 13.70
N SER A 62 9.83 4.97 13.09
CA SER A 62 9.63 3.52 13.06
C SER A 62 10.74 2.80 12.29
N TYR A 63 10.96 1.54 12.62
CA TYR A 63 11.91 0.66 11.91
C TYR A 63 11.68 0.67 10.38
N SER A 64 10.43 0.60 9.92
CA SER A 64 10.09 0.66 8.49
C SER A 64 10.52 1.96 7.82
N SER A 65 10.35 3.10 8.51
CA SER A 65 10.80 4.40 8.01
C SER A 65 12.32 4.46 7.88
N ILE A 66 13.04 3.95 8.88
CA ILE A 66 14.50 3.89 8.86
C ILE A 66 15.01 2.90 7.82
N HIS A 67 14.32 1.78 7.62
CA HIS A 67 14.63 0.84 6.54
C HIS A 67 14.55 1.53 5.17
N THR A 68 13.53 2.38 4.95
CA THR A 68 13.39 3.17 3.72
C THR A 68 14.52 4.19 3.56
N ILE A 69 14.88 4.92 4.63
CA ILE A 69 16.00 5.89 4.62
C ILE A 69 17.32 5.18 4.28
N ARG A 70 17.59 4.06 4.93
CA ARG A 70 18.78 3.25 4.64
C ARG A 70 18.75 2.69 3.21
N GLY A 71 17.57 2.37 2.68
CA GLY A 71 17.34 1.94 1.30
C GLY A 71 17.80 2.96 0.25
N VAL A 72 17.94 4.23 0.63
CA VAL A 72 18.55 5.30 -0.19
C VAL A 72 20.02 5.46 0.12
N LEU A 73 20.40 5.50 1.40
CA LEU A 73 21.77 5.75 1.84
C LEU A 73 22.74 4.62 1.45
N ARG A 74 22.35 3.36 1.69
CA ARG A 74 23.22 2.23 1.40
C ARG A 74 23.66 2.16 -0.06
N PRO A 75 22.76 2.20 -1.06
CA PRO A 75 23.19 2.18 -2.46
C PRO A 75 23.89 3.48 -2.89
N ALA A 76 23.59 4.65 -2.29
CA ALA A 76 24.35 5.87 -2.57
C ALA A 76 25.81 5.75 -2.11
N PHE A 77 26.05 5.21 -0.92
CA PHE A 77 27.40 4.93 -0.43
C PHE A 77 28.06 3.78 -1.19
N GLN A 78 27.29 2.80 -1.70
CA GLN A 78 27.83 1.75 -2.55
C GLN A 78 28.36 2.33 -3.87
N MET A 79 27.64 3.26 -4.49
CA MET A 79 28.14 3.98 -5.68
C MET A 79 29.49 4.65 -5.41
N ALA A 80 29.67 5.23 -4.21
CA ALA A 80 30.97 5.84 -3.86
C ALA A 80 32.09 4.79 -3.64
N VAL A 81 31.75 3.55 -3.28
CA VAL A 81 32.71 2.43 -3.24
C VAL A 81 33.02 1.96 -4.66
N ASP A 82 32.01 1.82 -5.51
CA ASP A 82 32.14 1.38 -6.90
C ASP A 82 32.92 2.42 -7.75
N ASP A 83 32.86 3.72 -7.36
CA ASP A 83 33.65 4.82 -7.94
C ASP A 83 35.06 4.96 -7.30
N ASP A 84 35.53 4.02 -6.50
CA ASP A 84 36.83 4.03 -5.78
C ASP A 84 37.04 5.25 -4.85
N ILE A 85 35.99 5.94 -4.46
CA ILE A 85 36.05 7.09 -3.53
C ILE A 85 36.14 6.59 -2.07
N LEU A 86 35.52 5.44 -1.77
CA LEU A 86 35.50 4.79 -0.47
C LEU A 86 35.93 3.34 -0.58
N VAL A 87 36.68 2.86 0.42
CA VAL A 87 37.11 1.47 0.48
C VAL A 87 35.98 0.52 0.93
N LYS A 88 35.06 1.03 1.77
CA LYS A 88 33.99 0.24 2.38
C LYS A 88 32.73 1.06 2.55
N ASN A 89 31.57 0.40 2.32
CA ASN A 89 30.26 1.01 2.54
C ASN A 89 29.94 1.08 4.05
N PRO A 90 29.80 2.29 4.65
CA PRO A 90 29.49 2.43 6.06
C PRO A 90 28.10 1.89 6.44
N PHE A 91 27.18 1.68 5.48
CA PHE A 91 25.84 1.10 5.69
C PHE A 91 25.79 -0.40 5.38
N GLY A 92 26.94 -1.11 5.27
CA GLY A 92 27.03 -2.54 4.92
C GLY A 92 26.61 -3.51 6.03
N PHE A 93 26.00 -3.07 7.12
CA PHE A 93 25.57 -3.90 8.26
C PHE A 93 24.11 -4.35 8.18
N GLN A 94 23.71 -5.32 9.00
CA GLN A 94 22.32 -5.75 9.17
C GLN A 94 21.59 -4.82 10.14
N LEU A 95 20.38 -4.33 9.77
CA LEU A 95 19.59 -3.44 10.63
C LEU A 95 19.12 -4.11 11.92
N ALA A 96 18.73 -5.38 11.86
CA ALA A 96 18.24 -6.12 13.01
C ALA A 96 19.24 -6.19 14.19
N GLY A 97 20.56 -6.02 13.92
CA GLY A 97 21.58 -5.97 14.98
C GLY A 97 21.83 -4.56 15.54
N VAL A 98 21.09 -3.55 15.08
CA VAL A 98 21.33 -2.13 15.44
C VAL A 98 20.08 -1.46 15.99
N LEU A 99 18.90 -1.81 15.48
CA LEU A 99 17.62 -1.19 15.79
C LEU A 99 16.63 -2.21 16.33
N VAL A 100 15.73 -1.75 17.17
CA VAL A 100 14.59 -2.55 17.61
C VAL A 100 13.56 -2.61 16.48
N ASN A 101 13.13 -3.82 16.10
CA ASN A 101 12.08 -3.98 15.09
C ASN A 101 10.71 -3.78 15.77
N ASP A 102 10.19 -2.57 15.68
CA ASP A 102 8.86 -2.14 16.14
C ASP A 102 7.80 -2.22 15.03
N ALA A 103 8.12 -2.87 13.92
CA ALA A 103 7.18 -2.98 12.81
C ALA A 103 5.96 -3.81 13.22
N VAL A 104 4.81 -3.16 13.28
CA VAL A 104 3.53 -3.84 13.48
C VAL A 104 3.17 -4.58 12.20
N THR A 105 3.13 -5.90 12.28
CA THR A 105 2.59 -6.73 11.19
C THR A 105 1.11 -6.43 11.05
N ARG A 106 0.68 -6.05 9.85
CA ARG A 106 -0.75 -5.89 9.57
C ARG A 106 -1.34 -7.27 9.39
N GLU A 107 -2.09 -7.70 10.38
CA GLU A 107 -2.71 -9.02 10.38
C GLU A 107 -4.07 -8.98 9.66
N ALA A 108 -4.45 -10.14 9.10
CA ALA A 108 -5.80 -10.37 8.65
C ALA A 108 -6.75 -10.37 9.87
N ILE A 109 -7.95 -9.87 9.68
CA ILE A 109 -8.98 -9.97 10.72
C ILE A 109 -9.70 -11.31 10.63
N SER A 110 -10.29 -11.76 11.74
CA SER A 110 -11.08 -12.99 11.77
C SER A 110 -12.34 -12.87 10.91
N LYS A 111 -12.89 -14.02 10.49
CA LYS A 111 -14.18 -14.07 9.76
C LYS A 111 -15.32 -13.44 10.58
N ASP A 112 -15.29 -13.58 11.90
CA ASP A 112 -16.30 -12.99 12.78
C ASP A 112 -16.18 -11.46 12.83
N GLN A 113 -14.96 -10.94 12.98
CA GLN A 113 -14.70 -9.49 12.90
C GLN A 113 -15.12 -8.91 11.54
N MET A 114 -14.78 -9.60 10.43
CA MET A 114 -15.18 -9.18 9.09
C MET A 114 -16.72 -9.10 8.97
N ARG A 115 -17.44 -10.13 9.41
CA ARG A 115 -18.91 -10.14 9.38
C ARG A 115 -19.53 -9.04 10.23
N LYS A 116 -19.00 -8.81 11.45
CA LYS A 116 -19.47 -7.75 12.34
C LYS A 116 -19.22 -6.37 11.75
N PHE A 117 -18.06 -6.16 11.14
CA PHE A 117 -17.73 -4.88 10.50
C PHE A 117 -18.60 -4.63 9.27
N LEU A 118 -18.77 -5.62 8.38
CA LEU A 118 -19.66 -5.52 7.23
C LEU A 118 -21.10 -5.22 7.65
N LYS A 119 -21.61 -5.93 8.66
CA LYS A 119 -22.96 -5.66 9.20
C LYS A 119 -23.07 -4.22 9.74
N PHE A 120 -22.08 -3.75 10.48
CA PHE A 120 -22.07 -2.39 10.99
C PHE A 120 -22.11 -1.37 9.84
N VAL A 121 -21.25 -1.53 8.82
CA VAL A 121 -21.21 -0.59 7.68
C VAL A 121 -22.54 -0.61 6.93
N HIS A 122 -23.15 -1.77 6.75
CA HIS A 122 -24.47 -1.91 6.10
C HIS A 122 -25.58 -1.18 6.88
N ASP A 123 -25.60 -1.31 8.21
CA ASP A 123 -26.69 -0.82 9.06
C ASP A 123 -26.50 0.64 9.51
N ASP A 124 -25.29 1.21 9.38
CA ASP A 124 -24.99 2.58 9.82
C ASP A 124 -25.54 3.63 8.83
N VAL A 125 -26.31 4.60 9.35
CA VAL A 125 -27.00 5.64 8.54
C VAL A 125 -26.04 6.53 7.73
N VAL A 126 -24.76 6.62 8.12
CA VAL A 126 -23.76 7.46 7.45
C VAL A 126 -22.93 6.65 6.46
N TYR A 127 -22.59 5.39 6.84
CA TYR A 127 -21.61 4.59 6.11
C TYR A 127 -22.22 3.52 5.19
N CYS A 128 -23.54 3.26 5.26
CA CYS A 128 -24.22 2.30 4.39
C CYS A 128 -23.94 2.54 2.90
N LYS A 129 -23.81 3.81 2.46
CA LYS A 129 -23.44 4.19 1.09
C LYS A 129 -22.03 3.76 0.64
N TYR A 130 -21.23 3.18 1.51
CA TYR A 130 -19.89 2.65 1.21
C TYR A 130 -19.82 1.14 1.40
N TYR A 131 -20.95 0.50 1.73
CA TYR A 131 -21.03 -0.93 2.01
C TYR A 131 -20.51 -1.76 0.83
N GLU A 132 -20.96 -1.46 -0.38
CA GLU A 132 -20.55 -2.17 -1.60
C GLU A 132 -19.03 -2.16 -1.79
N VAL A 133 -18.38 -1.02 -1.55
CA VAL A 133 -16.92 -0.88 -1.68
C VAL A 133 -16.20 -1.71 -0.63
N VAL A 134 -16.65 -1.65 0.63
CA VAL A 134 -16.07 -2.43 1.71
C VAL A 134 -16.22 -3.92 1.44
N TYR A 135 -17.41 -4.34 0.97
CA TYR A 135 -17.68 -5.72 0.57
C TYR A 135 -16.76 -6.18 -0.56
N ILE A 136 -16.67 -5.42 -1.65
CA ILE A 136 -15.81 -5.74 -2.80
C ILE A 136 -14.35 -5.90 -2.37
N LEU A 137 -13.82 -5.00 -1.54
CA LEU A 137 -12.44 -5.07 -1.10
C LEU A 137 -12.13 -6.32 -0.26
N PHE A 138 -13.08 -6.76 0.59
CA PHE A 138 -12.94 -7.99 1.37
C PHE A 138 -13.07 -9.27 0.52
N HIS A 139 -13.78 -9.22 -0.62
CA HIS A 139 -14.08 -10.40 -1.43
C HIS A 139 -13.29 -10.49 -2.74
N THR A 140 -12.47 -9.50 -3.04
CA THR A 140 -11.62 -9.50 -4.25
C THR A 140 -10.13 -9.37 -3.94
N GLY A 141 -9.79 -8.81 -2.79
CA GLY A 141 -8.40 -8.55 -2.41
C GLY A 141 -7.66 -7.56 -3.33
N MET A 142 -8.34 -6.80 -4.19
CA MET A 142 -7.68 -5.80 -5.04
C MET A 142 -7.08 -4.67 -4.21
N ARG A 143 -6.04 -4.01 -4.75
CA ARG A 143 -5.46 -2.84 -4.10
C ARG A 143 -6.43 -1.66 -4.21
N ILE A 144 -6.51 -0.84 -3.19
CA ILE A 144 -7.40 0.33 -3.23
C ILE A 144 -7.09 1.29 -4.38
N SER A 145 -5.83 1.43 -4.77
CA SER A 145 -5.44 2.25 -5.92
C SER A 145 -5.87 1.63 -7.27
N GLU A 146 -5.91 0.29 -7.36
CA GLU A 146 -6.49 -0.45 -8.50
C GLU A 146 -8.00 -0.21 -8.55
N PHE A 147 -8.71 -0.38 -7.43
CA PHE A 147 -10.14 -0.10 -7.34
C PHE A 147 -10.48 1.34 -7.75
N CYS A 148 -9.72 2.33 -7.27
CA CYS A 148 -9.89 3.74 -7.66
C CYS A 148 -9.64 3.98 -9.16
N GLY A 149 -8.81 3.16 -9.79
CA GLY A 149 -8.49 3.24 -11.22
C GLY A 149 -9.51 2.55 -12.14
N LEU A 150 -10.50 1.84 -11.57
CA LEU A 150 -11.55 1.21 -12.35
C LEU A 150 -12.48 2.24 -12.99
N THR A 151 -12.87 1.95 -14.21
CA THR A 151 -13.92 2.65 -14.95
C THR A 151 -15.05 1.68 -15.30
N LEU A 152 -16.17 2.20 -15.75
CA LEU A 152 -17.31 1.38 -16.17
C LEU A 152 -16.93 0.32 -17.22
N LYS A 153 -15.92 0.62 -18.06
CA LYS A 153 -15.46 -0.28 -19.13
C LYS A 153 -14.68 -1.50 -18.63
N ASP A 154 -14.21 -1.46 -17.42
CA ASP A 154 -13.39 -2.52 -16.83
C ASP A 154 -14.22 -3.62 -16.16
N ILE A 155 -15.51 -3.38 -15.98
CA ILE A 155 -16.44 -4.26 -15.27
C ILE A 155 -17.37 -4.93 -16.27
N ASP A 156 -17.21 -6.23 -16.40
CA ASP A 156 -18.09 -7.08 -17.20
C ASP A 156 -18.99 -7.89 -16.26
N LEU A 157 -20.21 -7.39 -16.08
CA LEU A 157 -21.20 -8.03 -15.21
C LEU A 157 -21.76 -9.31 -15.80
N GLU A 158 -21.82 -9.44 -17.13
CA GLU A 158 -22.33 -10.62 -17.83
C GLU A 158 -21.37 -11.80 -17.64
N ASN A 159 -20.07 -11.57 -17.90
CA ASN A 159 -19.02 -12.58 -17.74
C ASN A 159 -18.49 -12.66 -16.31
N ARG A 160 -18.92 -11.76 -15.42
CA ARG A 160 -18.48 -11.65 -14.04
C ARG A 160 -16.96 -11.54 -13.91
N THR A 161 -16.40 -10.57 -14.61
CA THR A 161 -14.96 -10.28 -14.58
C THR A 161 -14.69 -8.79 -14.40
N VAL A 162 -13.53 -8.49 -13.81
CA VAL A 162 -13.00 -7.13 -13.69
C VAL A 162 -11.60 -7.09 -14.27
N ASN A 163 -11.37 -6.20 -15.21
CA ASN A 163 -10.04 -5.98 -15.78
C ASN A 163 -9.23 -5.01 -14.89
N ILE A 164 -8.06 -5.42 -14.46
CA ILE A 164 -7.15 -4.62 -13.64
C ILE A 164 -5.84 -4.46 -14.41
N ASP A 165 -5.59 -3.28 -14.95
CA ASP A 165 -4.39 -2.95 -15.72
C ASP A 165 -3.70 -1.67 -15.26
N ARG A 166 -4.34 -0.92 -14.36
CA ARG A 166 -3.89 0.40 -13.89
C ARG A 166 -4.28 0.71 -12.45
N GLN A 167 -3.76 1.81 -11.98
CA GLN A 167 -4.10 2.38 -10.69
C GLN A 167 -4.22 3.90 -10.79
N LEU A 168 -5.17 4.48 -10.07
CA LEU A 168 -5.31 5.92 -9.94
C LEU A 168 -4.58 6.41 -8.69
N GLN A 169 -3.76 7.42 -8.87
CA GLN A 169 -3.03 8.06 -7.78
C GLN A 169 -3.18 9.58 -7.82
N ARG A 170 -2.90 10.22 -6.69
CA ARG A 170 -2.78 11.66 -6.59
C ARG A 170 -1.41 11.99 -6.01
N THR A 171 -0.67 12.84 -6.71
CA THR A 171 0.66 13.29 -6.30
C THR A 171 0.59 14.26 -5.11
N SER A 172 1.73 14.58 -4.51
CA SER A 172 1.83 15.62 -3.47
C SER A 172 1.39 17.01 -3.96
N ASP A 173 1.51 17.27 -5.27
CA ASP A 173 1.12 18.51 -5.92
C ASP A 173 -0.34 18.49 -6.35
N MET A 174 -1.12 17.55 -5.80
CA MET A 174 -2.55 17.38 -6.06
C MET A 174 -2.90 17.02 -7.52
N GLN A 175 -1.93 16.56 -8.32
CA GLN A 175 -2.16 16.09 -9.68
C GLN A 175 -2.67 14.65 -9.66
N TYR A 176 -3.71 14.37 -10.44
CA TYR A 176 -4.23 13.02 -10.64
C TYR A 176 -3.50 12.37 -11.80
N ILE A 177 -3.03 11.17 -11.60
CA ILE A 177 -2.28 10.40 -12.60
C ILE A 177 -2.77 8.95 -12.64
N ILE A 178 -2.73 8.38 -13.84
CA ILE A 178 -2.89 6.93 -14.03
C ILE A 178 -1.49 6.33 -14.15
N GLU A 179 -1.19 5.38 -13.28
CA GLU A 179 0.00 4.54 -13.42
C GLU A 179 -0.42 3.12 -13.83
N THR A 180 0.32 2.51 -14.73
CA THR A 180 0.20 1.07 -14.99
C THR A 180 0.45 0.29 -13.70
N THR A 181 -0.03 -0.93 -13.62
CA THR A 181 0.27 -1.81 -12.48
C THR A 181 1.78 -1.93 -12.26
N LYS A 182 2.20 -2.17 -11.01
CA LYS A 182 3.62 -2.14 -10.62
C LYS A 182 4.47 -3.18 -11.35
N THR A 183 3.86 -4.25 -11.80
CA THR A 183 4.50 -5.39 -12.47
C THR A 183 3.51 -5.97 -13.48
N ASP A 184 3.98 -6.74 -14.44
CA ASP A 184 3.12 -7.48 -15.38
C ASP A 184 2.12 -8.38 -14.65
N ALA A 185 2.53 -8.98 -13.53
CA ALA A 185 1.65 -9.76 -12.66
C ALA A 185 0.51 -8.93 -12.02
N GLY A 186 0.63 -7.60 -12.01
CA GLY A 186 -0.43 -6.71 -11.55
C GLY A 186 -1.57 -6.56 -12.55
N THR A 187 -1.27 -6.70 -13.85
CA THR A 187 -2.26 -6.68 -14.93
C THR A 187 -2.93 -8.05 -15.01
N ARG A 188 -4.23 -8.08 -14.74
CA ARG A 188 -4.97 -9.35 -14.65
C ARG A 188 -6.47 -9.14 -14.84
N VAL A 189 -7.15 -10.17 -15.30
CA VAL A 189 -8.60 -10.26 -15.28
C VAL A 189 -9.02 -11.02 -14.03
N LEU A 190 -9.79 -10.37 -13.18
CA LEU A 190 -10.23 -10.92 -11.89
C LEU A 190 -11.63 -11.50 -12.06
N PRO A 191 -11.85 -12.82 -11.89
CA PRO A 191 -13.19 -13.38 -11.80
C PRO A 191 -13.83 -12.93 -10.49
N ILE A 192 -15.11 -12.59 -10.53
CA ILE A 192 -15.89 -12.16 -9.36
C ILE A 192 -17.08 -13.08 -9.15
N THR A 193 -17.47 -13.24 -7.88
CA THR A 193 -18.68 -13.97 -7.51
C THR A 193 -19.93 -13.17 -7.88
N GLU A 194 -21.08 -13.86 -7.91
CA GLU A 194 -22.39 -13.22 -8.13
C GLU A 194 -22.63 -12.06 -7.15
N ASP A 195 -22.37 -12.30 -5.85
CA ASP A 195 -22.57 -11.26 -4.82
C ASP A 195 -21.70 -10.00 -5.11
N VAL A 196 -20.44 -10.21 -5.52
CA VAL A 196 -19.54 -9.09 -5.88
C VAL A 196 -20.02 -8.38 -7.14
N ALA A 197 -20.56 -9.11 -8.12
CA ALA A 197 -21.15 -8.52 -9.33
C ALA A 197 -22.37 -7.64 -8.98
N GLN A 198 -23.23 -8.10 -8.06
CA GLN A 198 -24.36 -7.31 -7.55
C GLN A 198 -23.89 -6.04 -6.84
N MET A 199 -22.78 -6.09 -6.07
CA MET A 199 -22.21 -4.88 -5.45
C MET A 199 -21.71 -3.89 -6.51
N PHE A 200 -21.05 -4.35 -7.57
CA PHE A 200 -20.65 -3.48 -8.67
C PHE A 200 -21.84 -2.91 -9.42
N GLN A 201 -22.89 -3.71 -9.65
CA GLN A 201 -24.12 -3.24 -10.27
C GLN A 201 -24.75 -2.11 -9.45
N ALA A 202 -24.88 -2.28 -8.13
CA ALA A 202 -25.42 -1.25 -7.24
C ALA A 202 -24.59 0.05 -7.31
N ILE A 203 -23.26 -0.04 -7.31
CA ILE A 203 -22.38 1.12 -7.48
C ILE A 203 -22.64 1.83 -8.82
N ILE A 204 -22.81 1.08 -9.90
CA ILE A 204 -23.01 1.63 -11.24
C ILE A 204 -24.38 2.32 -11.34
N GLU A 205 -25.43 1.73 -10.77
CA GLU A 205 -26.79 2.27 -10.75
C GLU A 205 -26.91 3.55 -9.90
N ASP A 206 -26.24 3.58 -8.73
CA ASP A 206 -26.27 4.74 -7.80
C ASP A 206 -25.09 5.71 -8.05
N ARG A 207 -24.43 5.61 -9.19
CA ARG A 207 -23.24 6.37 -9.52
C ARG A 207 -23.52 7.88 -9.61
N ASN A 208 -23.02 8.64 -8.64
CA ASN A 208 -23.09 10.09 -8.64
C ASN A 208 -21.93 10.70 -9.45
N ALA A 209 -22.09 10.73 -10.78
CA ALA A 209 -21.11 11.29 -11.69
C ALA A 209 -21.44 12.75 -12.07
N PRO A 210 -20.43 13.62 -12.26
CA PRO A 210 -20.65 14.96 -12.78
C PRO A 210 -21.18 14.90 -14.22
N LYS A 211 -21.97 15.91 -14.64
CA LYS A 211 -22.51 15.98 -16.02
C LYS A 211 -21.43 15.91 -17.10
N VAL A 212 -20.26 16.46 -16.80
CA VAL A 212 -19.07 16.37 -17.64
C VAL A 212 -17.95 15.77 -16.80
N GLU A 213 -17.61 14.52 -17.08
CA GLU A 213 -16.55 13.81 -16.40
C GLU A 213 -15.17 14.26 -16.89
N LYS A 214 -14.29 14.55 -15.94
CA LYS A 214 -12.89 14.88 -16.27
C LYS A 214 -12.14 13.62 -16.72
N SER A 215 -11.40 13.74 -17.81
CA SER A 215 -10.48 12.71 -18.24
C SER A 215 -9.16 12.84 -17.48
N ILE A 216 -8.65 11.72 -16.93
CA ILE A 216 -7.33 11.60 -16.31
C ILE A 216 -6.50 10.67 -17.19
N ASP A 217 -5.47 11.20 -17.82
CA ASP A 217 -4.58 10.46 -18.74
C ASP A 217 -5.35 9.64 -19.79
N GLY A 218 -6.46 10.20 -20.31
CA GLY A 218 -7.32 9.57 -21.33
C GLY A 218 -8.42 8.66 -20.77
N TYR A 219 -8.51 8.45 -19.47
CA TYR A 219 -9.54 7.64 -18.81
C TYR A 219 -10.64 8.51 -18.19
N SER A 220 -11.88 8.07 -18.35
CA SER A 220 -13.08 8.66 -17.75
C SER A 220 -14.07 7.53 -17.38
N GLY A 221 -15.14 7.84 -16.67
CA GLY A 221 -16.10 6.83 -16.25
C GLY A 221 -15.68 6.13 -14.96
N PHE A 222 -14.94 6.81 -14.06
CA PHE A 222 -14.57 6.27 -12.75
C PHE A 222 -15.79 5.99 -11.88
N LEU A 223 -15.69 5.08 -10.93
CA LEU A 223 -16.83 4.63 -10.13
C LEU A 223 -17.30 5.68 -9.12
N PHE A 224 -16.39 6.46 -8.57
CA PHE A 224 -16.69 7.45 -7.52
C PHE A 224 -16.03 8.79 -7.77
N TYR A 225 -16.77 9.86 -7.45
CA TYR A 225 -16.30 11.24 -7.56
C TYR A 225 -16.47 12.00 -6.24
N ASP A 226 -15.66 13.03 -6.05
CA ASP A 226 -15.82 14.02 -4.99
C ASP A 226 -16.75 15.16 -5.45
N ASP A 227 -17.03 16.08 -4.52
CA ASP A 227 -17.90 17.24 -4.78
C ASP A 227 -17.34 18.20 -5.86
N ASN A 228 -16.07 18.10 -6.20
CA ASN A 228 -15.41 18.85 -7.26
C ASN A 228 -15.39 18.10 -8.61
N GLY A 229 -16.06 16.97 -8.68
CA GLY A 229 -16.09 16.10 -9.86
C GLY A 229 -14.75 15.44 -10.19
N MET A 230 -13.87 15.26 -9.20
CA MET A 230 -12.65 14.51 -9.33
C MET A 230 -12.84 13.09 -8.81
N PRO A 231 -12.22 12.07 -9.44
CA PRO A 231 -12.36 10.71 -8.97
C PRO A 231 -11.74 10.52 -7.58
N LEU A 232 -12.35 9.67 -6.74
CA LEU A 232 -11.82 9.37 -5.43
C LEU A 232 -10.53 8.54 -5.54
N VAL A 233 -9.53 8.91 -4.74
CA VAL A 233 -8.24 8.20 -4.66
C VAL A 233 -8.09 7.45 -3.33
N ALA A 234 -7.09 6.59 -3.25
CA ALA A 234 -6.81 5.71 -2.10
C ALA A 234 -6.85 6.43 -0.74
N MET A 235 -6.36 7.68 -0.67
CA MET A 235 -6.35 8.46 0.56
C MET A 235 -7.78 8.77 1.07
N HIS A 236 -8.72 9.06 0.18
CA HIS A 236 -10.12 9.31 0.55
C HIS A 236 -10.74 8.06 1.20
N TRP A 237 -10.46 6.88 0.66
CA TRP A 237 -10.91 5.61 1.21
C TRP A 237 -10.24 5.28 2.54
N GLN A 238 -8.93 5.53 2.67
CA GLN A 238 -8.23 5.35 3.94
C GLN A 238 -8.86 6.18 5.07
N HIS A 239 -9.19 7.44 4.79
CA HIS A 239 -9.90 8.31 5.76
C HIS A 239 -11.27 7.74 6.12
N ARG A 240 -12.06 7.29 5.13
CA ARG A 240 -13.38 6.69 5.38
C ARG A 240 -13.29 5.45 6.24
N PHE A 241 -12.34 4.57 5.98
CA PHE A 241 -12.11 3.37 6.80
C PHE A 241 -11.75 3.75 8.24
N ASN A 242 -10.84 4.71 8.44
CA ASN A 242 -10.47 5.17 9.77
C ASN A 242 -11.71 5.69 10.55
N HIS A 243 -12.57 6.46 9.87
CA HIS A 243 -13.79 6.99 10.48
C HIS A 243 -14.81 5.88 10.77
N MET A 244 -14.99 4.90 9.88
CA MET A 244 -15.87 3.75 10.10
C MET A 244 -15.43 2.94 11.33
N VAL A 245 -14.13 2.63 11.42
CA VAL A 245 -13.57 1.91 12.56
C VAL A 245 -13.70 2.72 13.86
N GLY A 246 -13.40 4.02 13.82
CA GLY A 246 -13.58 4.91 14.97
C GLY A 246 -15.01 4.89 15.47
N ARG A 247 -15.99 5.11 14.57
CA ARG A 247 -17.42 5.08 14.93
C ARG A 247 -17.89 3.71 15.43
N TYR A 248 -17.41 2.60 14.85
CA TYR A 248 -17.69 1.27 15.40
C TYR A 248 -17.20 1.18 16.85
N ASN A 249 -15.99 1.62 17.11
CA ASN A 249 -15.36 1.55 18.42
C ASN A 249 -16.00 2.49 19.45
N ASP A 250 -16.61 3.58 19.00
CA ASP A 250 -17.42 4.47 19.87
C ASP A 250 -18.76 3.84 20.29
N ILE A 251 -19.33 2.96 19.46
CA ILE A 251 -20.64 2.35 19.68
C ILE A 251 -20.53 1.02 20.43
N TYR A 252 -19.55 0.20 20.07
CA TYR A 252 -19.46 -1.18 20.54
C TYR A 252 -18.37 -1.36 21.59
N ARG A 253 -18.69 -2.12 22.66
CA ARG A 253 -17.73 -2.43 23.72
C ARG A 253 -16.54 -3.26 23.23
N VAL A 254 -16.80 -4.21 22.31
CA VAL A 254 -15.75 -5.03 21.70
C VAL A 254 -15.15 -4.23 20.54
N GLN A 255 -13.92 -3.82 20.71
CA GLN A 255 -13.24 -2.95 19.77
C GLN A 255 -12.82 -3.70 18.50
N MET A 256 -12.96 -3.06 17.35
CA MET A 256 -12.36 -3.51 16.09
C MET A 256 -10.89 -3.11 16.02
N PRO A 257 -10.03 -3.97 15.49
CA PRO A 257 -8.66 -3.56 15.13
C PRO A 257 -8.70 -2.50 14.03
N ASN A 258 -7.54 -1.92 13.74
CA ASN A 258 -7.45 -0.93 12.66
C ASN A 258 -7.68 -1.59 11.29
N ILE A 259 -8.91 -1.55 10.79
CA ILE A 259 -9.29 -2.04 9.47
C ILE A 259 -9.03 -0.96 8.42
N THR A 260 -8.23 -1.31 7.42
CA THR A 260 -7.88 -0.46 6.28
C THR A 260 -8.16 -1.22 4.98
N PRO A 261 -8.21 -0.58 3.81
CA PRO A 261 -8.30 -1.29 2.54
C PRO A 261 -7.20 -2.36 2.37
N HIS A 262 -6.03 -2.13 2.95
CA HIS A 262 -4.93 -3.10 2.92
C HIS A 262 -5.20 -4.32 3.83
N VAL A 263 -5.82 -4.11 4.98
CA VAL A 263 -6.29 -5.19 5.87
C VAL A 263 -7.38 -6.02 5.18
N CYS A 264 -8.30 -5.41 4.43
CA CYS A 264 -9.28 -6.15 3.64
C CYS A 264 -8.59 -7.10 2.65
N ARG A 265 -7.57 -6.63 1.94
CA ARG A 265 -6.77 -7.43 1.03
C ARG A 265 -6.01 -8.57 1.75
N HIS A 266 -5.40 -8.31 2.91
CA HIS A 266 -4.76 -9.36 3.72
C HIS A 266 -5.76 -10.41 4.18
N THR A 267 -6.93 -9.97 4.63
CA THR A 267 -8.01 -10.86 5.07
C THR A 267 -8.50 -11.76 3.92
N TYR A 268 -8.69 -11.20 2.72
CA TYR A 268 -9.01 -11.98 1.53
C TYR A 268 -7.93 -13.04 1.25
N CYS A 269 -6.66 -12.63 1.21
CA CYS A 269 -5.54 -13.54 0.96
C CYS A 269 -5.49 -14.69 1.97
N SER A 270 -5.62 -14.37 3.26
CA SER A 270 -5.63 -15.35 4.34
C SER A 270 -6.83 -16.29 4.25
N ASN A 271 -8.04 -15.76 3.98
CA ASN A 271 -9.24 -16.60 3.85
C ASN A 271 -9.16 -17.55 2.65
N MET A 272 -8.63 -17.10 1.51
CA MET A 272 -8.43 -17.94 0.33
C MET A 272 -7.37 -19.03 0.57
N ALA A 273 -6.29 -18.69 1.25
CA ALA A 273 -5.28 -19.66 1.64
C ALA A 273 -5.85 -20.71 2.61
N LYS A 274 -6.59 -20.29 3.65
CA LYS A 274 -7.28 -21.19 4.60
C LYS A 274 -8.34 -22.09 3.93
N SER A 275 -8.94 -21.66 2.83
CA SER A 275 -9.86 -22.49 2.04
C SER A 275 -9.15 -23.49 1.12
N GLY A 276 -7.83 -23.60 1.15
CA GLY A 276 -7.05 -24.54 0.35
C GLY A 276 -6.82 -24.09 -1.09
N MET A 277 -6.98 -22.80 -1.42
CA MET A 277 -6.72 -22.31 -2.77
C MET A 277 -5.26 -22.56 -3.17
N ASN A 278 -5.03 -22.96 -4.42
CA ASN A 278 -3.67 -23.17 -4.92
C ASN A 278 -2.85 -21.86 -4.82
N PRO A 279 -1.61 -21.89 -4.26
CA PRO A 279 -0.79 -20.70 -4.09
C PRO A 279 -0.51 -19.90 -5.37
N LYS A 280 -0.37 -20.59 -6.53
CA LYS A 280 -0.18 -19.92 -7.82
C LYS A 280 -1.44 -19.19 -8.29
N THR A 281 -2.61 -19.79 -8.08
CA THR A 281 -3.90 -19.14 -8.36
C THR A 281 -4.07 -17.92 -7.47
N LEU A 282 -3.78 -18.04 -6.17
CA LEU A 282 -3.85 -16.91 -5.25
C LEU A 282 -2.84 -15.82 -5.59
N GLN A 283 -1.61 -16.18 -5.98
CA GLN A 283 -0.60 -15.23 -6.49
C GLN A 283 -1.15 -14.40 -7.65
N TYR A 284 -1.80 -15.06 -8.63
CA TYR A 284 -2.42 -14.40 -9.78
C TYR A 284 -3.54 -13.45 -9.34
N LEU A 285 -4.50 -13.93 -8.55
CA LEU A 285 -5.64 -13.11 -8.08
C LEU A 285 -5.18 -11.89 -7.30
N MET A 286 -4.15 -12.05 -6.47
CA MET A 286 -3.55 -10.97 -5.69
C MET A 286 -2.67 -10.04 -6.55
N GLY A 287 -2.21 -10.45 -7.72
CA GLY A 287 -1.24 -9.70 -8.52
C GLY A 287 0.09 -9.50 -7.78
N HIS A 288 0.59 -10.57 -7.15
CA HIS A 288 1.91 -10.57 -6.52
C HIS A 288 2.98 -10.97 -7.53
N SER A 289 3.99 -10.12 -7.72
CA SER A 289 5.11 -10.41 -8.60
C SER A 289 6.02 -11.52 -8.07
N ASP A 290 6.12 -11.64 -6.75
CA ASP A 290 6.92 -12.65 -6.07
C ASP A 290 5.99 -13.61 -5.30
N ILE A 291 6.14 -14.91 -5.58
CA ILE A 291 5.38 -15.98 -4.91
C ILE A 291 5.66 -16.03 -3.40
N SER A 292 6.84 -15.60 -2.96
CA SER A 292 7.20 -15.59 -1.54
C SER A 292 6.21 -14.76 -0.69
N VAL A 293 5.68 -13.66 -1.25
CA VAL A 293 4.67 -12.82 -0.60
C VAL A 293 3.38 -13.62 -0.34
N THR A 294 2.98 -14.47 -1.28
CA THR A 294 1.82 -15.35 -1.11
C THR A 294 2.13 -16.50 -0.17
N MET A 295 3.30 -17.13 -0.32
CA MET A 295 3.71 -18.27 0.51
C MET A 295 3.87 -17.93 1.99
N ASN A 296 4.27 -16.70 2.32
CA ASN A 296 4.31 -16.24 3.71
C ASN A 296 2.95 -16.36 4.42
N VAL A 297 1.84 -16.15 3.68
CA VAL A 297 0.48 -16.33 4.25
C VAL A 297 0.22 -17.80 4.56
N TYR A 298 0.62 -18.72 3.69
CA TYR A 298 0.45 -20.17 3.91
C TYR A 298 1.32 -20.70 5.05
N THR A 299 2.51 -20.13 5.25
CA THR A 299 3.41 -20.53 6.34
C THR A 299 2.81 -20.21 7.72
N HIS A 300 2.15 -19.04 7.86
CA HIS A 300 1.48 -18.68 9.11
C HIS A 300 0.25 -19.56 9.38
N ILE A 301 -0.52 -19.88 8.35
CA ILE A 301 -1.70 -20.76 8.47
C ILE A 301 -1.30 -22.16 8.92
N GLY A 302 -0.25 -22.74 8.34
CA GLY A 302 0.22 -24.06 8.71
C GLY A 302 0.74 -24.16 10.15
N PHE A 303 1.15 -23.04 10.77
CA PHE A 303 1.51 -23.01 12.18
C PHE A 303 0.26 -23.04 13.07
N ASP A 304 -0.73 -22.20 12.78
CA ASP A 304 -2.01 -22.17 13.52
C ASP A 304 -2.74 -23.51 13.46
N ASP A 305 -2.75 -24.18 12.28
CA ASP A 305 -3.37 -25.49 12.07
C ASP A 305 -2.59 -26.64 12.77
N ALA A 306 -1.32 -26.44 13.11
CA ALA A 306 -0.51 -27.42 13.82
C ALA A 306 -0.67 -27.34 15.36
N GLU A 307 -1.25 -26.25 15.86
CA GLU A 307 -1.58 -26.08 17.29
C GLU A 307 -2.98 -26.64 17.65
N GLU A 308 -3.87 -26.86 16.68
CA GLU A 308 -5.18 -27.53 16.85
C GLU A 308 -5.05 -29.07 16.71
#